data_5046037bb8fd27f6027fc63b558ea68a
#
_entry.id   5046037bb8fd27f6027fc63b558ea68a
#
_cell.length_a   1.000
_cell.length_b   1.000
_cell.length_c   1.000
_cell.angle_alpha   90.00
_cell.angle_beta   90.00
_cell.angle_gamma   90.00
#
_symmetry.space_group_name_H-M   'P 1'
#
loop_
_entity.id
_entity.type
_entity.pdbx_description
1 polymer ?
#
loop_
_entity_poly.entity_id
_entity_poly.type
_entity_poly.pdbx_seq_one_letter_code
_entity_poly.pdbx_strand_id
1 'polypeptide(L)'
;MENTKLSVLMEQWPFVRDWMESYRFAYDPERTLAECVAAAPDGYFRDIDRTRDGFVRELEQYICDIRAILGEKDEAVETVSLLPGHDKSGAPEGFERIDWHAGEVVAIVGATGSGKSRLLSDVEWCANGDTPTGRRVLINGKPGERGKRHIVAQLSQNMNFVIDATVSEFLSLHAGSLRRADPEGDARRAFERANELAGESFGPDMPLTGLSGGQSRALMIADCAVLSDAPIVLIDEIENAGIHRRRALNALTGENKIVLMATHDPVLTLLADRRLVIRGGGISAVLEKSDAERAALREAEAMDARLNAVNEAQRR
;
A
#
# COMPACT_ATOMS: atom_id res chain seq x y z
N MET A 1 -12.35 13.51 11.33
CA MET A 1 -13.43 14.47 10.95
C MET A 1 -14.70 14.29 11.77
N GLU A 2 -15.03 13.10 12.25
CA GLU A 2 -16.27 12.81 12.97
C GLU A 2 -16.56 13.71 14.19
N ASN A 3 -15.55 14.15 14.91
CA ASN A 3 -15.66 14.97 16.11
C ASN A 3 -15.32 16.46 15.91
N THR A 4 -15.12 16.90 14.67
CA THR A 4 -14.78 18.30 14.37
C THR A 4 -16.03 19.09 13.99
N LYS A 5 -16.23 20.27 14.58
CA LYS A 5 -17.35 21.16 14.24
C LYS A 5 -17.24 21.58 12.78
N LEU A 6 -18.38 21.74 12.11
CA LEU A 6 -18.44 22.17 10.73
C LEU A 6 -17.86 23.59 10.53
N SER A 7 -18.01 24.48 11.53
CA SER A 7 -17.40 25.83 11.49
C SER A 7 -15.88 25.73 11.32
N VAL A 8 -15.21 24.85 12.08
CA VAL A 8 -13.77 24.64 12.00
C VAL A 8 -13.36 24.00 10.66
N LEU A 9 -14.13 23.02 10.18
CA LEU A 9 -13.87 22.40 8.87
C LEU A 9 -14.00 23.39 7.72
N MET A 10 -15.01 24.27 7.77
CA MET A 10 -15.25 25.29 6.74
C MET A 10 -14.27 26.46 6.82
N GLU A 11 -13.72 26.76 7.99
CA GLU A 11 -12.63 27.73 8.14
C GLU A 11 -11.33 27.17 7.56
N GLN A 12 -11.05 25.92 7.83
CA GLN A 12 -9.86 25.22 7.30
C GLN A 12 -10.00 24.94 5.79
N TRP A 13 -11.19 24.54 5.34
CA TRP A 13 -11.47 24.17 3.95
C TRP A 13 -12.76 24.84 3.46
N PRO A 14 -12.70 26.08 2.94
CA PRO A 14 -13.88 26.85 2.50
C PRO A 14 -14.76 26.11 1.49
N PHE A 15 -14.18 25.26 0.64
CA PHE A 15 -14.90 24.46 -0.36
C PHE A 15 -15.87 23.43 0.25
N VAL A 16 -15.74 23.10 1.54
CA VAL A 16 -16.71 22.24 2.25
C VAL A 16 -18.09 22.92 2.29
N ARG A 17 -18.13 24.25 2.45
CA ARG A 17 -19.37 25.02 2.39
C ARG A 17 -20.04 24.90 1.03
N ASP A 18 -19.28 25.11 -0.04
CA ASP A 18 -19.80 25.06 -1.41
C ASP A 18 -20.35 23.65 -1.74
N TRP A 19 -19.67 22.61 -1.24
CA TRP A 19 -20.14 21.24 -1.39
C TRP A 19 -21.47 21.00 -0.65
N MET A 20 -21.60 21.44 0.60
CA MET A 20 -22.84 21.32 1.40
C MET A 20 -24.00 22.07 0.73
N GLU A 21 -23.74 23.27 0.20
CA GLU A 21 -24.71 24.08 -0.51
C GLU A 21 -25.14 23.45 -1.84
N SER A 22 -24.23 22.78 -2.55
CA SER A 22 -24.55 22.05 -3.80
C SER A 22 -25.58 20.96 -3.59
N TYR A 23 -25.53 20.29 -2.44
CA TYR A 23 -26.53 19.30 -2.02
C TYR A 23 -27.74 19.92 -1.31
N ARG A 24 -27.76 21.23 -1.10
CA ARG A 24 -28.80 21.92 -0.29
C ARG A 24 -28.98 21.30 1.09
N PHE A 25 -27.88 20.82 1.67
CA PHE A 25 -27.89 20.18 2.99
C PHE A 25 -27.99 21.23 4.08
N ALA A 26 -29.06 21.17 4.91
CA ALA A 26 -29.22 22.04 6.06
C ALA A 26 -28.28 21.61 7.19
N TYR A 27 -27.38 22.46 7.60
CA TYR A 27 -26.39 22.17 8.65
C TYR A 27 -26.33 23.29 9.70
N ASP A 28 -25.87 22.91 10.88
CA ASP A 28 -25.54 23.87 11.95
C ASP A 28 -24.00 23.92 12.06
N PRO A 29 -23.36 25.07 11.81
CA PRO A 29 -21.88 25.18 11.86
C PRO A 29 -21.28 24.82 13.21
N GLU A 30 -22.05 24.94 14.30
CA GLU A 30 -21.57 24.61 15.65
C GLU A 30 -21.67 23.13 16.01
N ARG A 31 -22.23 22.32 15.12
CA ARG A 31 -22.31 20.87 15.26
C ARG A 31 -21.28 20.16 14.39
N THR A 32 -21.04 18.89 14.71
CA THR A 32 -20.24 18.00 13.85
C THR A 32 -21.05 17.55 12.64
N LEU A 33 -20.36 17.09 11.59
CA LEU A 33 -21.01 16.50 10.42
C LEU A 33 -21.94 15.34 10.82
N ALA A 34 -21.45 14.45 11.68
CA ALA A 34 -22.20 13.28 12.15
C ALA A 34 -23.51 13.69 12.87
N GLU A 35 -23.46 14.72 13.71
CA GLU A 35 -24.65 15.26 14.39
C GLU A 35 -25.66 15.88 13.42
N CYS A 36 -25.19 16.62 12.42
CA CYS A 36 -26.03 17.21 11.39
C CYS A 36 -26.69 16.12 10.52
N VAL A 37 -25.91 15.10 10.10
CA VAL A 37 -26.43 13.97 9.32
C VAL A 37 -27.44 13.15 10.14
N ALA A 38 -27.19 12.94 11.44
CA ALA A 38 -28.13 12.23 12.31
C ALA A 38 -29.46 13.00 12.49
N ALA A 39 -29.40 14.33 12.55
CA ALA A 39 -30.57 15.19 12.72
C ALA A 39 -31.37 15.40 11.42
N ALA A 40 -30.78 15.13 10.25
CA ALA A 40 -31.45 15.33 8.97
C ALA A 40 -32.59 14.32 8.74
N PRO A 41 -33.71 14.74 8.08
CA PRO A 41 -34.83 13.86 7.79
C PRO A 41 -34.43 12.66 6.91
N ASP A 42 -35.02 11.49 7.15
CA ASP A 42 -34.76 10.29 6.32
C ASP A 42 -35.14 10.49 4.85
N GLY A 43 -36.12 11.34 4.55
CA GLY A 43 -36.54 11.68 3.19
C GLY A 43 -35.43 12.37 2.41
N TYR A 44 -34.65 13.23 3.06
CA TYR A 44 -33.58 13.98 2.39
C TYR A 44 -32.58 13.04 1.69
N PHE A 45 -32.07 12.01 2.40
CA PHE A 45 -31.07 11.09 1.82
C PHE A 45 -31.65 10.23 0.71
N ARG A 46 -32.94 9.89 0.78
CA ARG A 46 -33.63 9.20 -0.32
C ARG A 46 -33.77 10.07 -1.57
N ASP A 47 -34.05 11.38 -1.39
CA ASP A 47 -34.22 12.31 -2.49
C ASP A 47 -32.91 12.56 -3.27
N ILE A 48 -31.77 12.45 -2.61
CA ILE A 48 -30.44 12.58 -3.24
C ILE A 48 -29.81 11.22 -3.62
N ASP A 49 -30.55 10.10 -3.46
CA ASP A 49 -30.11 8.73 -3.74
C ASP A 49 -28.78 8.38 -3.00
N ARG A 50 -28.75 8.67 -1.70
CA ARG A 50 -27.62 8.41 -0.81
C ARG A 50 -28.07 7.79 0.49
N THR A 51 -27.13 7.09 1.16
CA THR A 51 -27.27 6.73 2.57
C THR A 51 -26.58 7.79 3.44
N ARG A 52 -26.92 7.83 4.75
CA ARG A 52 -26.26 8.72 5.71
C ARG A 52 -24.74 8.54 5.72
N ASP A 53 -24.30 7.28 5.83
CA ASP A 53 -22.87 6.92 5.82
C ASP A 53 -22.23 7.19 4.45
N GLY A 54 -23.00 7.04 3.37
CA GLY A 54 -22.55 7.34 2.01
C GLY A 54 -22.28 8.82 1.82
N PHE A 55 -23.16 9.69 2.36
CA PHE A 55 -23.02 11.14 2.29
C PHE A 55 -21.78 11.63 3.06
N VAL A 56 -21.53 11.08 4.27
CA VAL A 56 -20.33 11.39 5.04
C VAL A 56 -19.07 11.00 4.27
N ARG A 57 -19.02 9.76 3.75
CA ARG A 57 -17.87 9.28 2.97
C ARG A 57 -17.63 10.08 1.69
N GLU A 58 -18.69 10.55 1.03
CA GLU A 58 -18.56 11.36 -0.19
C GLU A 58 -17.96 12.74 0.13
N LEU A 59 -18.33 13.37 1.24
CA LEU A 59 -17.68 14.62 1.68
C LEU A 59 -16.20 14.37 2.05
N GLU A 60 -15.90 13.31 2.79
CA GLU A 60 -14.52 12.97 3.16
C GLU A 60 -13.66 12.74 1.92
N GLN A 61 -14.19 12.02 0.93
CA GLN A 61 -13.51 11.82 -0.35
C GLN A 61 -13.32 13.13 -1.11
N TYR A 62 -14.34 13.98 -1.15
CA TYR A 62 -14.27 15.30 -1.80
C TYR A 62 -13.19 16.19 -1.18
N ILE A 63 -13.13 16.23 0.16
CA ILE A 63 -12.07 16.97 0.88
C ILE A 63 -10.70 16.41 0.50
N CYS A 64 -10.53 15.11 0.48
CA CYS A 64 -9.29 14.47 0.12
C CYS A 64 -8.86 14.79 -1.32
N ASP A 65 -9.82 14.73 -2.26
CA ASP A 65 -9.56 15.01 -3.68
C ASP A 65 -9.16 16.48 -3.90
N ILE A 66 -9.83 17.44 -3.23
CA ILE A 66 -9.49 18.86 -3.35
C ILE A 66 -8.13 19.18 -2.69
N ARG A 67 -7.82 18.59 -1.53
CA ARG A 67 -6.52 18.77 -0.88
C ARG A 67 -5.38 18.23 -1.76
N ALA A 68 -5.58 17.09 -2.39
CA ALA A 68 -4.64 16.54 -3.36
C ALA A 68 -4.45 17.48 -4.58
N ILE A 69 -5.54 18.12 -5.05
CA ILE A 69 -5.50 19.13 -6.13
C ILE A 69 -4.74 20.39 -5.69
N LEU A 70 -4.90 20.81 -4.45
CA LEU A 70 -4.23 21.98 -3.89
C LEU A 70 -2.75 21.72 -3.55
N GLY A 71 -2.27 20.47 -3.72
CA GLY A 71 -0.90 20.09 -3.41
C GLY A 71 -0.60 19.98 -1.92
N GLU A 72 -1.63 19.94 -1.07
CA GLU A 72 -1.45 19.62 0.34
C GLU A 72 -1.01 18.17 0.46
N LYS A 73 0.27 17.95 0.79
CA LYS A 73 0.78 16.61 1.09
C LYS A 73 0.25 16.18 2.45
N ASP A 74 -0.33 14.99 2.51
CA ASP A 74 -0.59 14.35 3.80
C ASP A 74 0.72 14.24 4.60
N GLU A 75 0.62 14.23 5.95
CA GLU A 75 1.78 13.97 6.81
C GLU A 75 2.46 12.69 6.34
N ALA A 76 3.78 12.74 6.15
CA ALA A 76 4.54 11.57 5.75
C ALA A 76 4.27 10.42 6.74
N VAL A 77 4.03 9.22 6.24
CA VAL A 77 3.85 8.05 7.09
C VAL A 77 5.21 7.57 7.55
N GLU A 78 5.53 7.85 8.81
CA GLU A 78 6.78 7.43 9.43
C GLU A 78 6.65 6.06 10.12
N THR A 79 5.47 5.82 10.70
CA THR A 79 5.22 4.62 11.49
C THR A 79 3.82 4.07 11.23
N VAL A 80 3.74 2.77 11.02
CA VAL A 80 2.49 2.00 11.04
C VAL A 80 2.52 1.05 12.20
N SER A 81 1.48 1.07 13.04
CA SER A 81 1.39 0.23 14.23
C SER A 81 0.23 -0.73 14.12
N LEU A 82 0.47 -1.98 14.47
CA LEU A 82 -0.55 -3.01 14.60
C LEU A 82 -0.83 -3.26 16.08
N LEU A 83 -2.07 -3.12 16.49
CA LEU A 83 -2.57 -3.52 17.79
C LEU A 83 -3.22 -4.91 17.70
N PRO A 84 -3.10 -5.73 18.77
CA PRO A 84 -3.56 -7.11 18.75
C PRO A 84 -5.07 -7.23 18.57
N GLY A 85 -5.47 -8.34 17.99
CA GLY A 85 -6.83 -8.82 17.93
C GLY A 85 -6.91 -10.23 18.52
N HIS A 86 -7.54 -11.15 17.78
CA HIS A 86 -7.69 -12.53 18.17
C HIS A 86 -7.42 -13.48 17.00
N ASP A 87 -7.02 -14.69 17.33
CA ASP A 87 -6.81 -15.78 16.40
C ASP A 87 -8.16 -16.42 15.96
N LYS A 88 -8.09 -17.46 15.13
CA LYS A 88 -9.28 -18.18 14.63
C LYS A 88 -10.07 -18.90 15.74
N SER A 89 -9.47 -19.15 16.90
CA SER A 89 -10.15 -19.75 18.06
C SER A 89 -10.82 -18.70 18.94
N GLY A 90 -10.62 -17.41 18.68
CA GLY A 90 -11.06 -16.31 19.52
C GLY A 90 -10.11 -15.98 20.67
N ALA A 91 -8.95 -16.63 20.74
CA ALA A 91 -7.94 -16.32 21.76
C ALA A 91 -7.22 -15.01 21.39
N PRO A 92 -6.96 -14.13 22.39
CA PRO A 92 -6.24 -12.88 22.14
C PRO A 92 -4.80 -13.16 21.67
N GLU A 93 -4.29 -12.31 20.78
CA GLU A 93 -2.89 -12.37 20.35
C GLU A 93 -1.96 -11.94 21.47
N GLY A 94 -0.79 -12.59 21.59
CA GLY A 94 0.13 -12.45 22.73
C GLY A 94 1.15 -11.30 22.61
N PHE A 95 0.84 -10.25 21.86
CA PHE A 95 1.69 -9.05 21.74
C PHE A 95 0.89 -7.80 22.16
N GLU A 96 1.59 -6.72 22.54
CA GLU A 96 0.93 -5.47 22.90
C GLU A 96 0.80 -4.52 21.68
N ARG A 97 1.89 -4.38 20.92
CA ARG A 97 1.97 -3.51 19.75
C ARG A 97 3.15 -3.93 18.87
N ILE A 98 2.98 -3.85 17.57
CA ILE A 98 4.06 -4.02 16.60
C ILE A 98 4.12 -2.75 15.77
N ASP A 99 5.30 -2.11 15.75
CA ASP A 99 5.55 -0.91 14.97
C ASP A 99 6.42 -1.24 13.77
N TRP A 100 6.06 -0.70 12.60
CA TRP A 100 6.84 -0.75 11.37
C TRP A 100 7.22 0.67 10.97
N HIS A 101 8.43 0.83 10.47
CA HIS A 101 9.00 2.14 10.15
C HIS A 101 9.25 2.29 8.65
N ALA A 102 9.27 3.55 8.18
CA ALA A 102 9.60 3.86 6.80
C ALA A 102 10.94 3.22 6.38
N GLY A 103 10.95 2.59 5.21
CA GLY A 103 12.10 1.85 4.69
C GLY A 103 12.27 0.42 5.22
N GLU A 104 11.37 -0.08 6.06
CA GLU A 104 11.43 -1.42 6.64
C GLU A 104 10.75 -2.47 5.76
N VAL A 105 11.38 -3.65 5.65
CA VAL A 105 10.81 -4.85 5.02
C VAL A 105 10.45 -5.87 6.08
N VAL A 106 9.18 -6.27 6.11
CA VAL A 106 8.67 -7.27 7.05
C VAL A 106 8.13 -8.48 6.28
N ALA A 107 8.69 -9.65 6.53
CA ALA A 107 8.17 -10.89 5.98
C ALA A 107 7.09 -11.48 6.88
N ILE A 108 5.97 -11.86 6.30
CA ILE A 108 4.86 -12.55 6.95
C ILE A 108 4.95 -14.03 6.55
N VAL A 109 5.29 -14.89 7.50
CA VAL A 109 5.55 -16.32 7.25
C VAL A 109 4.54 -17.19 7.98
N GLY A 110 4.24 -18.35 7.42
CA GLY A 110 3.32 -19.32 8.00
C GLY A 110 2.79 -20.28 6.95
N ALA A 111 2.21 -21.38 7.37
CA ALA A 111 1.63 -22.38 6.46
C ALA A 111 0.52 -21.76 5.59
N THR A 112 0.21 -22.41 4.47
CA THR A 112 -0.95 -22.06 3.66
C THR A 112 -2.22 -22.10 4.51
N GLY A 113 -3.06 -21.08 4.39
CA GLY A 113 -4.27 -20.94 5.22
C GLY A 113 -4.03 -20.50 6.66
N SER A 114 -2.79 -20.18 7.06
CA SER A 114 -2.49 -19.68 8.43
C SER A 114 -3.09 -18.31 8.74
N GLY A 115 -3.43 -17.50 7.74
CA GLY A 115 -3.99 -16.15 7.91
C GLY A 115 -3.10 -15.01 7.43
N LYS A 116 -2.04 -15.28 6.66
CA LYS A 116 -1.14 -14.24 6.10
C LYS A 116 -1.89 -13.17 5.31
N SER A 117 -2.68 -13.58 4.32
CA SER A 117 -3.47 -12.64 3.50
C SER A 117 -4.53 -11.88 4.31
N ARG A 118 -4.99 -12.45 5.45
CA ARG A 118 -5.91 -11.74 6.35
C ARG A 118 -5.19 -10.59 7.07
N LEU A 119 -3.95 -10.80 7.51
CA LEU A 119 -3.14 -9.71 8.10
C LEU A 119 -2.88 -8.61 7.07
N LEU A 120 -2.53 -8.96 5.82
CA LEU A 120 -2.39 -7.97 4.75
C LEU A 120 -3.68 -7.18 4.54
N SER A 121 -4.84 -7.87 4.52
CA SER A 121 -6.14 -7.20 4.40
C SER A 121 -6.46 -6.28 5.59
N ASP A 122 -6.11 -6.65 6.83
CA ASP A 122 -6.28 -5.77 7.99
C ASP A 122 -5.49 -4.46 7.83
N VAL A 123 -4.28 -4.52 7.26
CA VAL A 123 -3.47 -3.33 6.97
C VAL A 123 -4.04 -2.55 5.78
N GLU A 124 -4.39 -3.23 4.69
CA GLU A 124 -4.98 -2.64 3.49
C GLU A 124 -6.22 -1.79 3.81
N TRP A 125 -7.06 -2.31 4.71
CA TRP A 125 -8.31 -1.67 5.08
C TRP A 125 -8.18 -0.72 6.28
N CYS A 126 -6.97 -0.49 6.77
CA CYS A 126 -6.72 0.28 7.99
C CYS A 126 -7.68 -0.17 9.11
N ALA A 127 -7.70 -1.47 9.41
CA ALA A 127 -8.62 -2.07 10.35
C ALA A 127 -8.68 -1.31 11.68
N ASN A 128 -9.89 -1.06 12.19
CA ASN A 128 -10.11 -0.35 13.46
C ASN A 128 -10.94 -1.20 14.45
N GLY A 129 -10.61 -2.47 14.57
CA GLY A 129 -11.33 -3.44 15.41
C GLY A 129 -12.61 -3.99 14.78
N ASP A 130 -12.87 -3.66 13.54
CA ASP A 130 -14.10 -3.93 12.77
C ASP A 130 -13.92 -5.02 11.70
N THR A 131 -12.76 -5.67 11.70
CA THR A 131 -12.49 -6.87 10.89
C THR A 131 -12.68 -8.14 11.72
N PRO A 132 -12.81 -9.31 11.08
CA PRO A 132 -12.97 -10.59 11.79
C PRO A 132 -11.85 -10.94 12.77
N THR A 133 -10.69 -10.29 12.67
CA THR A 133 -9.56 -10.45 13.59
C THR A 133 -9.62 -9.53 14.79
N GLY A 134 -10.41 -8.45 14.74
CA GLY A 134 -10.46 -7.41 15.77
C GLY A 134 -9.17 -6.58 15.90
N ARG A 135 -8.20 -6.74 14.99
CA ARG A 135 -6.96 -5.95 14.97
C ARG A 135 -7.24 -4.49 14.67
N ARG A 136 -6.32 -3.61 15.11
CA ARG A 136 -6.35 -2.19 14.79
C ARG A 136 -5.03 -1.76 14.17
N VAL A 137 -5.13 -0.93 13.14
CA VAL A 137 -3.97 -0.34 12.45
C VAL A 137 -3.94 1.15 12.73
N LEU A 138 -2.79 1.63 13.23
CA LEU A 138 -2.56 3.05 13.47
C LEU A 138 -1.52 3.57 12.49
N ILE A 139 -1.77 4.75 11.94
CA ILE A 139 -0.84 5.48 11.08
C ILE A 139 -0.33 6.68 11.87
N ASN A 140 0.99 6.79 12.08
CA ASN A 140 1.58 7.82 12.95
C ASN A 140 0.87 7.93 14.32
N GLY A 141 0.49 6.78 14.90
CA GLY A 141 -0.19 6.70 16.20
C GLY A 141 -1.67 7.07 16.21
N LYS A 142 -2.26 7.45 15.07
CA LYS A 142 -3.69 7.73 14.92
C LYS A 142 -4.40 6.56 14.22
N PRO A 143 -5.68 6.27 14.50
CA PRO A 143 -6.44 5.29 13.73
C PRO A 143 -6.35 5.58 12.24
N GLY A 144 -6.08 4.56 11.44
CA GLY A 144 -6.06 4.67 9.99
C GLY A 144 -7.45 5.06 9.47
N GLU A 145 -7.51 6.01 8.54
CA GLU A 145 -8.77 6.42 7.91
C GLU A 145 -9.07 5.50 6.73
N ARG A 146 -10.21 4.79 6.79
CA ARG A 146 -10.71 4.00 5.66
C ARG A 146 -10.97 4.90 4.46
N GLY A 147 -10.50 4.46 3.29
CA GLY A 147 -10.79 5.18 2.04
C GLY A 147 -9.80 6.30 1.70
N LYS A 148 -8.78 6.57 2.48
CA LYS A 148 -7.62 7.32 2.01
C LYS A 148 -6.94 6.51 0.91
N ARG A 149 -7.22 6.86 -0.33
CA ARG A 149 -6.85 6.11 -1.55
C ARG A 149 -5.37 6.03 -1.79
N HIS A 150 -4.46 6.45 -1.07
CA HIS A 150 -3.03 6.45 -1.42
C HIS A 150 -2.11 5.99 -0.29
N ILE A 151 -2.65 5.38 0.78
CA ILE A 151 -1.82 4.92 1.90
C ILE A 151 -1.21 3.55 1.59
N VAL A 152 -1.94 2.69 0.89
CA VAL A 152 -1.54 1.30 0.64
C VAL A 152 -1.55 1.01 -0.84
N ALA A 153 -0.45 0.49 -1.36
CA ALA A 153 -0.36 -0.16 -2.66
C ALA A 153 -0.26 -1.68 -2.47
N GLN A 154 -0.98 -2.44 -3.29
CA GLN A 154 -0.95 -3.90 -3.22
C GLN A 154 -0.38 -4.49 -4.50
N LEU A 155 0.61 -5.34 -4.34
CA LEU A 155 1.19 -6.17 -5.38
C LEU A 155 0.72 -7.61 -5.16
N SER A 156 -0.22 -8.09 -5.98
CA SER A 156 -0.81 -9.42 -5.85
C SER A 156 -0.09 -10.47 -6.70
N GLN A 157 -0.33 -11.75 -6.41
CA GLN A 157 0.25 -12.87 -7.15
C GLN A 157 -0.08 -12.84 -8.66
N ASN A 158 -1.30 -12.44 -9.02
CA ASN A 158 -1.78 -12.39 -10.40
C ASN A 158 -1.72 -10.96 -10.96
N MET A 159 -0.52 -10.52 -11.32
CA MET A 159 -0.31 -9.21 -11.93
C MET A 159 -0.41 -9.32 -13.46
N ASN A 160 -1.61 -9.40 -13.98
CA ASN A 160 -1.87 -9.40 -15.43
C ASN A 160 -2.46 -8.06 -15.84
N PHE A 161 -1.90 -7.47 -16.87
CA PHE A 161 -2.47 -6.28 -17.49
C PHE A 161 -3.67 -6.65 -18.35
N VAL A 162 -4.77 -5.92 -18.18
CA VAL A 162 -6.03 -6.10 -18.92
C VAL A 162 -6.25 -4.91 -19.88
N ILE A 163 -5.29 -4.01 -19.95
CA ILE A 163 -5.36 -2.77 -20.75
C ILE A 163 -4.68 -3.03 -22.09
N ASP A 164 -5.34 -2.64 -23.18
CA ASP A 164 -4.78 -2.62 -24.53
C ASP A 164 -3.96 -1.33 -24.73
N ALA A 165 -2.74 -1.37 -24.23
CA ALA A 165 -1.77 -0.27 -24.30
C ALA A 165 -0.35 -0.82 -24.37
N THR A 166 0.58 0.00 -24.82
CA THR A 166 2.02 -0.25 -24.72
C THR A 166 2.55 0.10 -23.32
N VAL A 167 3.74 -0.36 -23.01
CA VAL A 167 4.42 -0.03 -21.74
C VAL A 167 4.57 1.47 -21.55
N SER A 168 4.98 2.19 -22.58
CA SER A 168 5.16 3.64 -22.54
C SER A 168 3.85 4.37 -22.35
N GLU A 169 2.78 3.96 -23.04
CA GLU A 169 1.45 4.55 -22.88
C GLU A 169 0.91 4.36 -21.47
N PHE A 170 1.05 3.16 -20.91
CA PHE A 170 0.63 2.87 -19.52
C PHE A 170 1.34 3.76 -18.51
N LEU A 171 2.69 3.80 -18.55
CA LEU A 171 3.47 4.62 -17.62
C LEU A 171 3.19 6.11 -17.78
N SER A 172 3.03 6.60 -19.00
CA SER A 172 2.70 8.00 -19.28
C SER A 172 1.30 8.37 -18.77
N LEU A 173 0.31 7.50 -18.96
CA LEU A 173 -1.05 7.69 -18.44
C LEU A 173 -1.04 7.73 -16.90
N HIS A 174 -0.34 6.78 -16.26
CA HIS A 174 -0.27 6.74 -14.80
C HIS A 174 0.47 7.95 -14.25
N ALA A 175 1.66 8.27 -14.75
CA ALA A 175 2.42 9.45 -14.34
C ALA A 175 1.62 10.75 -14.55
N GLY A 176 0.92 10.89 -15.67
CA GLY A 176 0.05 12.04 -15.95
C GLY A 176 -1.13 12.17 -14.99
N SER A 177 -1.65 11.05 -14.49
CA SER A 177 -2.76 11.05 -13.51
C SER A 177 -2.34 11.59 -12.14
N LEU A 178 -1.05 11.52 -11.81
CA LEU A 178 -0.51 11.90 -10.49
C LEU A 178 -0.20 13.41 -10.38
N ARG A 179 -0.42 14.19 -11.43
CA ARG A 179 -0.20 15.66 -11.47
C ARG A 179 1.18 16.09 -10.93
N ARG A 180 2.22 15.30 -11.20
CA ARG A 180 3.60 15.61 -10.81
C ARG A 180 4.19 16.65 -11.73
N ALA A 181 5.31 17.27 -11.29
CA ALA A 181 6.00 18.34 -12.04
C ALA A 181 6.61 17.86 -13.35
N ASP A 182 7.08 16.61 -13.43
CA ASP A 182 7.70 16.00 -14.61
C ASP A 182 7.15 14.59 -14.87
N PRO A 183 5.91 14.46 -15.38
CA PRO A 183 5.30 13.15 -15.62
C PRO A 183 6.06 12.30 -16.64
N GLU A 184 6.63 12.93 -17.68
CA GLU A 184 7.39 12.22 -18.71
C GLU A 184 8.73 11.68 -18.17
N GLY A 185 9.42 12.47 -17.34
CA GLY A 185 10.61 12.02 -16.65
C GLY A 185 10.34 10.90 -15.64
N ASP A 186 9.21 10.98 -14.92
CA ASP A 186 8.77 9.93 -14.00
C ASP A 186 8.46 8.64 -14.75
N ALA A 187 7.71 8.69 -15.84
CA ALA A 187 7.41 7.53 -16.67
C ALA A 187 8.68 6.86 -17.21
N ARG A 188 9.65 7.68 -17.68
CA ARG A 188 10.96 7.17 -18.14
C ARG A 188 11.73 6.51 -17.02
N ARG A 189 11.81 7.10 -15.83
CA ARG A 189 12.47 6.49 -14.65
C ARG A 189 11.81 5.17 -14.26
N ALA A 190 10.49 5.09 -14.30
CA ALA A 190 9.76 3.86 -14.03
C ALA A 190 10.09 2.77 -15.07
N PHE A 191 10.17 3.11 -16.35
CA PHE A 191 10.57 2.20 -17.42
C PHE A 191 12.01 1.69 -17.24
N GLU A 192 12.96 2.57 -16.99
CA GLU A 192 14.36 2.21 -16.74
C GLU A 192 14.46 1.28 -15.52
N ARG A 193 13.76 1.63 -14.43
CA ARG A 193 13.72 0.79 -13.22
C ARG A 193 13.11 -0.59 -13.50
N ALA A 194 12.05 -0.67 -14.31
CA ALA A 194 11.43 -1.93 -14.69
C ALA A 194 12.41 -2.85 -15.41
N ASN A 195 13.21 -2.32 -16.34
CA ASN A 195 14.23 -3.08 -17.05
C ASN A 195 15.42 -3.51 -16.16
N GLU A 196 15.78 -2.72 -15.13
CA GLU A 196 16.76 -3.12 -14.12
C GLU A 196 16.29 -4.28 -13.25
N LEU A 197 14.98 -4.39 -13.03
CA LEU A 197 14.35 -5.43 -12.22
C LEU A 197 14.06 -6.70 -13.01
N ALA A 198 13.81 -6.59 -14.31
CA ALA A 198 13.47 -7.69 -15.18
C ALA A 198 14.71 -8.58 -15.45
N GLY A 199 14.49 -9.89 -15.53
CA GLY A 199 15.52 -10.83 -15.98
C GLY A 199 15.85 -10.71 -17.47
N GLU A 200 14.87 -10.26 -18.27
CA GLU A 200 14.99 -10.00 -19.70
C GLU A 200 14.40 -8.62 -20.01
N SER A 201 15.17 -7.79 -20.72
CA SER A 201 14.76 -6.44 -21.11
C SER A 201 13.59 -6.47 -22.09
N PHE A 202 12.78 -5.41 -22.06
CA PHE A 202 11.66 -5.21 -22.95
C PHE A 202 11.61 -3.76 -23.46
N GLY A 203 10.98 -3.56 -24.63
CA GLY A 203 10.89 -2.24 -25.25
C GLY A 203 9.72 -1.41 -24.74
N PRO A 204 9.77 -0.06 -24.91
CA PRO A 204 8.68 0.82 -24.50
C PRO A 204 7.40 0.63 -25.32
N ASP A 205 7.51 0.20 -26.58
CA ASP A 205 6.39 -0.02 -27.50
C ASP A 205 5.80 -1.43 -27.39
N MET A 206 6.32 -2.25 -26.48
CA MET A 206 5.82 -3.60 -26.26
C MET A 206 4.39 -3.55 -25.67
N PRO A 207 3.42 -4.28 -26.25
CA PRO A 207 2.09 -4.38 -25.67
C PRO A 207 2.15 -5.00 -24.27
N LEU A 208 1.40 -4.45 -23.32
CA LEU A 208 1.35 -4.95 -21.95
C LEU A 208 0.94 -6.42 -21.86
N THR A 209 0.02 -6.84 -22.73
CA THR A 209 -0.45 -8.23 -22.85
C THR A 209 0.60 -9.19 -23.40
N GLY A 210 1.66 -8.66 -24.03
CA GLY A 210 2.79 -9.42 -24.57
C GLY A 210 3.94 -9.61 -23.57
N LEU A 211 3.89 -8.97 -22.40
CA LEU A 211 4.92 -9.10 -21.38
C LEU A 211 4.89 -10.50 -20.75
N SER A 212 6.07 -11.07 -20.54
CA SER A 212 6.19 -12.27 -19.71
C SER A 212 5.80 -11.99 -18.26
N GLY A 213 5.46 -13.03 -17.49
CA GLY A 213 5.09 -12.84 -16.09
C GLY A 213 6.18 -12.15 -15.24
N GLY A 214 7.47 -12.36 -15.57
CA GLY A 214 8.59 -11.67 -14.92
C GLY A 214 8.67 -10.18 -15.31
N GLN A 215 8.49 -9.86 -16.59
CA GLN A 215 8.46 -8.50 -17.11
C GLN A 215 7.27 -7.71 -16.55
N SER A 216 6.07 -8.32 -16.52
CA SER A 216 4.86 -7.71 -15.92
C SER A 216 5.08 -7.36 -14.45
N ARG A 217 5.67 -8.28 -13.66
CA ARG A 217 5.99 -8.02 -12.25
C ARG A 217 7.04 -6.93 -12.08
N ALA A 218 8.10 -6.95 -12.89
CA ALA A 218 9.13 -5.92 -12.87
C ALA A 218 8.54 -4.53 -13.16
N LEU A 219 7.66 -4.44 -14.15
CA LEU A 219 6.94 -3.22 -14.49
C LEU A 219 6.06 -2.73 -13.34
N MET A 220 5.24 -3.59 -12.73
CA MET A 220 4.35 -3.23 -11.63
C MET A 220 5.12 -2.79 -10.38
N ILE A 221 6.25 -3.46 -10.05
CA ILE A 221 7.09 -3.07 -8.93
C ILE A 221 7.75 -1.72 -9.19
N ALA A 222 8.24 -1.48 -10.39
CA ALA A 222 8.85 -0.21 -10.77
C ALA A 222 7.82 0.93 -10.76
N ASP A 223 6.63 0.68 -11.28
CA ASP A 223 5.49 1.59 -11.22
C ASP A 223 5.15 1.94 -9.77
N CYS A 224 4.99 0.93 -8.92
CA CYS A 224 4.73 1.12 -7.50
C CYS A 224 5.87 1.87 -6.77
N ALA A 225 7.14 1.61 -7.11
CA ALA A 225 8.26 2.28 -6.49
C ALA A 225 8.39 3.75 -6.91
N VAL A 226 8.26 4.04 -8.22
CA VAL A 226 8.54 5.37 -8.78
C VAL A 226 7.30 6.25 -8.85
N LEU A 227 6.14 5.69 -9.22
CA LEU A 227 4.93 6.46 -9.48
C LEU A 227 3.96 6.46 -8.30
N SER A 228 3.84 5.38 -7.54
CA SER A 228 2.93 5.37 -6.40
C SER A 228 3.45 6.21 -5.24
N ASP A 229 2.61 7.11 -4.72
CA ASP A 229 2.88 7.85 -3.47
C ASP A 229 2.52 7.04 -2.20
N ALA A 230 1.99 5.82 -2.36
CA ALA A 230 1.61 4.97 -1.23
C ALA A 230 2.83 4.64 -0.35
N PRO A 231 2.81 4.99 0.94
CA PRO A 231 3.92 4.71 1.85
C PRO A 231 3.98 3.26 2.31
N ILE A 232 2.90 2.50 2.15
CA ILE A 232 2.83 1.09 2.52
C ILE A 232 2.64 0.25 1.26
N VAL A 233 3.48 -0.77 1.10
CA VAL A 233 3.38 -1.73 -0.01
C VAL A 233 3.13 -3.12 0.55
N LEU A 234 1.99 -3.69 0.19
CA LEU A 234 1.63 -5.06 0.51
C LEU A 234 1.99 -5.96 -0.66
N ILE A 235 2.69 -7.04 -0.37
CA ILE A 235 3.12 -8.00 -1.36
C ILE A 235 2.57 -9.37 -0.98
N ASP A 236 1.77 -9.97 -1.85
CA ASP A 236 1.26 -11.32 -1.66
C ASP A 236 1.88 -12.25 -2.71
N GLU A 237 2.78 -13.15 -2.24
CA GLU A 237 3.41 -14.21 -3.02
C GLU A 237 4.13 -13.78 -4.33
N ILE A 238 5.21 -13.00 -4.24
CA ILE A 238 6.09 -12.64 -5.39
C ILE A 238 7.03 -13.79 -5.84
N GLU A 239 6.90 -14.96 -5.33
CA GLU A 239 7.93 -16.03 -5.38
C GLU A 239 8.26 -16.56 -6.78
N ASN A 240 7.35 -16.42 -7.73
CA ASN A 240 7.48 -17.00 -9.04
C ASN A 240 8.10 -16.07 -10.08
N ALA A 241 9.45 -16.03 -10.09
CA ALA A 241 10.25 -15.94 -11.31
C ALA A 241 10.48 -14.62 -12.03
N GLY A 242 11.69 -14.56 -12.60
CA GLY A 242 12.04 -13.63 -13.67
C GLY A 242 12.36 -12.20 -13.21
N ILE A 243 12.42 -11.94 -11.91
CA ILE A 243 12.83 -10.65 -11.36
C ILE A 243 14.01 -10.79 -10.39
N HIS A 244 14.80 -9.74 -10.29
CA HIS A 244 15.84 -9.63 -9.28
C HIS A 244 15.23 -9.25 -7.93
N ARG A 245 14.86 -10.26 -7.10
CA ARG A 245 14.14 -10.10 -5.81
C ARG A 245 14.71 -9.00 -4.92
N ARG A 246 16.02 -9.01 -4.71
CA ARG A 246 16.69 -8.00 -3.87
C ARG A 246 16.59 -6.59 -4.46
N ARG A 247 16.80 -6.45 -5.78
CA ARG A 247 16.67 -5.15 -6.44
C ARG A 247 15.25 -4.63 -6.34
N ALA A 248 14.26 -5.53 -6.42
CA ALA A 248 12.84 -5.20 -6.27
C ALA A 248 12.54 -4.64 -4.86
N LEU A 249 12.99 -5.32 -3.80
CA LEU A 249 12.82 -4.82 -2.43
C LEU A 249 13.57 -3.50 -2.22
N ASN A 250 14.82 -3.39 -2.69
CA ASN A 250 15.60 -2.16 -2.57
C ASN A 250 14.97 -0.99 -3.34
N ALA A 251 14.30 -1.25 -4.47
CA ALA A 251 13.60 -0.21 -5.21
C ALA A 251 12.43 0.37 -4.40
N LEU A 252 11.69 -0.48 -3.69
CA LEU A 252 10.59 -0.05 -2.83
C LEU A 252 11.08 0.65 -1.57
N THR A 253 12.07 0.10 -0.88
CA THR A 253 12.60 0.69 0.37
C THR A 253 13.42 1.96 0.15
N GLY A 254 14.07 2.09 -1.02
CA GLY A 254 14.80 3.30 -1.40
C GLY A 254 13.92 4.56 -1.46
N GLU A 255 12.60 4.38 -1.63
CA GLU A 255 11.59 5.44 -1.58
C GLU A 255 10.91 5.54 -0.19
N ASN A 256 11.57 5.05 0.86
CA ASN A 256 11.07 5.05 2.26
C ASN A 256 9.71 4.35 2.46
N LYS A 257 9.37 3.40 1.61
CA LYS A 257 8.12 2.63 1.76
C LYS A 257 8.26 1.54 2.83
N ILE A 258 7.19 1.31 3.57
CA ILE A 258 7.04 0.16 4.47
C ILE A 258 6.57 -1.02 3.62
N VAL A 259 7.34 -2.10 3.57
CA VAL A 259 7.01 -3.27 2.75
C VAL A 259 6.58 -4.43 3.66
N LEU A 260 5.33 -4.87 3.53
CA LEU A 260 4.82 -6.07 4.20
C LEU A 260 4.63 -7.17 3.16
N MET A 261 5.38 -8.25 3.29
CA MET A 261 5.45 -9.30 2.27
C MET A 261 5.03 -10.65 2.84
N ALA A 262 3.90 -11.19 2.36
CA ALA A 262 3.55 -12.58 2.61
C ALA A 262 4.37 -13.48 1.67
N THR A 263 5.17 -14.37 2.24
CA THR A 263 6.07 -15.24 1.47
C THR A 263 6.28 -16.58 2.14
N HIS A 264 6.57 -17.59 1.35
CA HIS A 264 7.11 -18.88 1.78
C HIS A 264 8.53 -19.12 1.21
N ASP A 265 9.07 -18.17 0.46
CA ASP A 265 10.43 -18.21 -0.07
C ASP A 265 11.46 -17.90 1.03
N PRO A 266 12.37 -18.82 1.34
CA PRO A 266 13.37 -18.61 2.39
C PRO A 266 14.33 -17.46 2.07
N VAL A 267 14.62 -17.19 0.80
CA VAL A 267 15.51 -16.09 0.39
C VAL A 267 14.86 -14.75 0.68
N LEU A 268 13.58 -14.56 0.29
CA LEU A 268 12.84 -13.36 0.59
C LEU A 268 12.68 -13.16 2.11
N THR A 269 12.45 -14.26 2.84
CA THR A 269 12.39 -14.24 4.30
C THR A 269 13.71 -13.76 4.93
N LEU A 270 14.86 -14.15 4.38
CA LEU A 270 16.18 -13.69 4.85
C LEU A 270 16.47 -12.24 4.44
N LEU A 271 15.90 -11.75 3.34
CA LEU A 271 16.06 -10.36 2.92
C LEU A 271 15.30 -9.40 3.83
N ALA A 272 14.17 -9.81 4.42
CA ALA A 272 13.38 -8.97 5.32
C ALA A 272 14.14 -8.59 6.60
N ASP A 273 13.83 -7.44 7.18
CA ASP A 273 14.42 -6.95 8.43
C ASP A 273 13.83 -7.68 9.64
N ARG A 274 12.51 -7.91 9.61
CA ARG A 274 11.78 -8.67 10.63
C ARG A 274 10.84 -9.69 9.99
N ARG A 275 10.43 -10.67 10.79
CA ARG A 275 9.49 -11.72 10.39
C ARG A 275 8.35 -11.82 11.38
N LEU A 276 7.14 -11.86 10.87
CA LEU A 276 5.92 -12.18 11.62
C LEU A 276 5.53 -13.62 11.32
N VAL A 277 5.49 -14.45 12.35
CA VAL A 277 5.09 -15.86 12.22
C VAL A 277 3.59 -15.97 12.51
N ILE A 278 2.81 -16.38 11.51
CA ILE A 278 1.36 -16.54 11.63
C ILE A 278 1.02 -18.00 11.86
N ARG A 279 0.26 -18.26 12.92
CA ARG A 279 -0.31 -19.58 13.24
C ARG A 279 -1.77 -19.44 13.67
N GLY A 280 -2.64 -20.30 13.14
CA GLY A 280 -4.06 -20.31 13.55
C GLY A 280 -4.80 -18.98 13.37
N GLY A 281 -4.34 -18.09 12.49
CA GLY A 281 -4.92 -16.77 12.25
C GLY A 281 -4.32 -15.65 13.08
N GLY A 282 -3.52 -15.96 14.11
CA GLY A 282 -2.85 -15.00 14.97
C GLY A 282 -1.35 -14.90 14.74
N ILE A 283 -0.74 -13.79 15.17
CA ILE A 283 0.72 -13.59 15.19
C ILE A 283 1.25 -14.34 16.41
N SER A 284 2.03 -15.41 16.16
CA SER A 284 2.60 -16.25 17.22
C SER A 284 4.00 -15.83 17.65
N ALA A 285 4.74 -15.14 16.79
CA ALA A 285 6.07 -14.60 17.10
C ALA A 285 6.43 -13.45 16.17
N VAL A 286 7.25 -12.53 16.70
CA VAL A 286 7.96 -11.49 15.94
C VAL A 286 9.44 -11.80 16.06
N LEU A 287 10.11 -12.03 14.94
CA LEU A 287 11.51 -12.43 14.90
C LEU A 287 12.33 -11.36 14.18
N GLU A 288 13.38 -10.89 14.83
CA GLU A 288 14.38 -10.03 14.19
C GLU A 288 15.44 -10.87 13.49
N LYS A 289 16.08 -10.29 12.49
CA LYS A 289 17.18 -10.94 11.76
C LYS A 289 18.39 -11.14 12.69
N SER A 290 18.78 -12.37 12.92
CA SER A 290 19.95 -12.71 13.73
C SER A 290 21.26 -12.39 13.04
N ASP A 291 22.35 -12.28 13.78
CA ASP A 291 23.69 -12.07 13.21
C ASP A 291 24.15 -13.23 12.32
N ALA A 292 23.76 -14.47 12.65
CA ALA A 292 24.02 -15.65 11.83
C ALA A 292 23.31 -15.55 10.48
N GLU A 293 22.06 -15.11 10.45
CA GLU A 293 21.30 -14.88 9.20
C GLU A 293 21.88 -13.74 8.38
N ARG A 294 22.33 -12.67 9.03
CA ARG A 294 23.05 -11.58 8.34
C ARG A 294 24.36 -12.06 7.69
N ALA A 295 25.08 -12.97 8.36
CA ALA A 295 26.29 -13.57 7.82
C ALA A 295 25.96 -14.48 6.62
N ALA A 296 24.97 -15.37 6.76
CA ALA A 296 24.54 -16.27 5.68
C ALA A 296 24.03 -15.49 4.45
N LEU A 297 23.32 -14.40 4.66
CA LEU A 297 22.87 -13.52 3.58
C LEU A 297 24.06 -12.91 2.81
N ARG A 298 25.07 -12.38 3.53
CA ARG A 298 26.29 -11.84 2.88
C ARG A 298 27.04 -12.89 2.07
N GLU A 299 27.11 -14.14 2.55
CA GLU A 299 27.73 -15.24 1.80
C GLU A 299 26.95 -15.60 0.54
N ALA A 300 25.62 -15.69 0.65
CA ALA A 300 24.75 -15.94 -0.50
C ALA A 300 24.88 -14.83 -1.56
N GLU A 301 24.94 -13.57 -1.15
CA GLU A 301 25.15 -12.42 -2.03
C GLU A 301 26.51 -12.46 -2.73
N ALA A 302 27.56 -12.80 -2.02
CA ALA A 302 28.89 -12.92 -2.60
C ALA A 302 28.94 -14.05 -3.63
N MET A 303 28.19 -15.13 -3.41
CA MET A 303 28.08 -16.26 -4.33
C MET A 303 27.29 -15.88 -5.58
N ASP A 304 26.16 -15.21 -5.44
CA ASP A 304 25.35 -14.71 -6.57
C ASP A 304 26.14 -13.72 -7.43
N ALA A 305 26.88 -12.81 -6.81
CA ALA A 305 27.75 -11.87 -7.55
C ALA A 305 28.83 -12.60 -8.38
N ARG A 306 29.42 -13.65 -7.82
CA ARG A 306 30.40 -14.50 -8.53
C ARG A 306 29.76 -15.24 -9.70
N LEU A 307 28.59 -15.85 -9.50
CA LEU A 307 27.85 -16.53 -10.55
C LEU A 307 27.46 -15.61 -11.70
N ASN A 308 26.98 -14.42 -11.37
CA ASN A 308 26.64 -13.40 -12.39
C ASN A 308 27.87 -12.97 -13.19
N ALA A 309 29.01 -12.74 -12.54
CA ALA A 309 30.26 -12.39 -13.22
C ALA A 309 30.73 -13.53 -14.17
N VAL A 310 30.59 -14.79 -13.78
CA VAL A 310 30.90 -15.92 -14.63
C VAL A 310 29.96 -16.01 -15.84
N ASN A 311 28.64 -15.81 -15.61
CA ASN A 311 27.66 -15.84 -16.69
C ASN A 311 27.84 -14.69 -17.68
N GLU A 312 28.22 -13.51 -17.22
CA GLU A 312 28.54 -12.37 -18.09
C GLU A 312 29.82 -12.62 -18.92
N ALA A 313 30.83 -13.28 -18.31
CA ALA A 313 32.05 -13.63 -19.03
C ALA A 313 31.80 -14.72 -20.12
N GLN A 314 30.80 -15.60 -19.91
CA GLN A 314 30.42 -16.60 -20.90
C GLN A 314 29.55 -16.09 -22.05
N ARG A 315 28.92 -14.93 -21.87
CA ARG A 315 28.07 -14.29 -22.90
C ARG A 315 28.85 -13.32 -23.82
N ARG A 316 30.10 -13.03 -23.47
CA ARG A 316 31.07 -12.27 -24.29
C ARG A 316 31.91 -13.19 -25.12
#